data_43ce4e5686b00b768807c924b2622a12
#
_entry.id   43ce4e5686b00b768807c924b2622a12
#
_cell.length_a   1.000
_cell.length_b   1.000
_cell.length_c   1.000
_cell.angle_alpha   90.00
_cell.angle_beta   90.00
_cell.angle_gamma   90.00
#
_symmetry.space_group_name_H-M   'P 1'
#
loop_
_entity.id
_entity.type
_entity.pdbx_description
1 polymer ?
#
loop_
_entity_poly.entity_id
_entity_poly.type
_entity_poly.pdbx_seq_one_letter_code
_entity_poly.pdbx_strand_id
1 'polypeptide(L)'
;MDLQEVRNKAREKMKGCHVCPQCNGKACVGKACVGMIPGFGGLRTGRSFMRNVEALQEYGLVMRSMSGVDDPDTAVTLMGKRLSMPVLLAPVGGIVLNAQVDGDPAEVEQEYDEAVTQAALDAGTLCFTGDSGAPYMYSSGIASCKKRPGIVIPTIKPRSNDQIIEKAHQAEEAGAFAVASDIDAATLINMRIFGQPVGPKSARDIAEVVQAIKLPFIVKGVMSAEEAVSCAEAGAQGIVVSNHGGRVLDGMAGTADVLPDIAAAVKGRITIFVDGGIRHGEDILKMLALGADAVLIGRPAAVAAVGGGAEGVKLLLDTLKRQLMDAMMITGVRDLSHVPANIVRKLD
;
A
#
# COMPACT_ATOMS: atom_id res chain seq x y z
N MET A 1 2.36 2.04 -25.46
CA MET A 1 2.12 3.08 -24.40
C MET A 1 3.27 2.98 -23.40
N ASP A 2 3.88 4.11 -23.05
CA ASP A 2 4.90 4.18 -22.00
C ASP A 2 4.36 4.86 -20.74
N LEU A 3 5.13 4.85 -19.63
CA LEU A 3 4.68 5.45 -18.36
C LEU A 3 4.51 6.97 -18.44
N GLN A 4 5.20 7.65 -19.35
CA GLN A 4 5.04 9.09 -19.52
C GLN A 4 3.71 9.42 -20.22
N GLU A 5 3.34 8.61 -21.23
CA GLU A 5 2.02 8.71 -21.86
C GLU A 5 0.88 8.45 -20.88
N VAL A 6 1.03 7.41 -20.01
CA VAL A 6 0.05 7.12 -18.95
C VAL A 6 -0.09 8.30 -18.00
N ARG A 7 1.01 8.90 -17.55
CA ARG A 7 1.01 10.09 -16.68
C ARG A 7 0.40 11.30 -17.35
N ASN A 8 0.64 11.50 -18.64
CA ASN A 8 0.05 12.61 -19.38
C ASN A 8 -1.48 12.48 -19.47
N LYS A 9 -1.98 11.28 -19.81
CA LYS A 9 -3.42 10.99 -19.80
C LYS A 9 -4.06 11.13 -18.42
N ALA A 10 -3.36 10.71 -17.36
CA ALA A 10 -3.82 10.92 -16.00
C ALA A 10 -3.90 12.40 -15.63
N ARG A 11 -2.91 13.21 -16.06
CA ARG A 11 -2.88 14.67 -15.81
C ARG A 11 -4.07 15.39 -16.44
N GLU A 12 -4.55 14.94 -17.59
CA GLU A 12 -5.74 15.49 -18.24
C GLU A 12 -7.03 15.21 -17.46
N LYS A 13 -7.09 14.06 -16.77
CA LYS A 13 -8.27 13.59 -16.04
C LYS A 13 -8.29 13.99 -14.56
N MET A 14 -7.13 14.05 -13.91
CA MET A 14 -7.00 14.30 -12.47
C MET A 14 -6.87 15.79 -12.19
N LYS A 15 -7.96 16.42 -11.75
CA LYS A 15 -8.00 17.88 -11.45
C LYS A 15 -7.42 18.21 -10.07
N GLY A 16 -7.51 17.26 -9.14
CA GLY A 16 -7.09 17.43 -7.74
C GLY A 16 -5.62 17.13 -7.46
N CYS A 17 -4.90 16.50 -8.39
CA CYS A 17 -3.50 16.16 -8.24
C CYS A 17 -2.72 16.35 -9.54
N HIS A 18 -1.65 17.14 -9.49
CA HIS A 18 -0.69 17.18 -10.59
C HIS A 18 0.19 15.92 -10.54
N VAL A 19 0.11 15.16 -11.61
CA VAL A 19 0.92 13.95 -11.78
C VAL A 19 2.38 14.37 -12.00
N CYS A 20 3.19 14.23 -10.95
CA CYS A 20 4.63 14.50 -11.01
C CYS A 20 5.39 13.20 -11.25
N PRO A 21 6.46 13.20 -12.07
CA PRO A 21 7.32 12.03 -12.26
C PRO A 21 7.93 11.52 -10.94
N GLN A 22 8.20 12.46 -10.04
CA GLN A 22 8.68 12.20 -8.68
C GLN A 22 7.75 12.90 -7.70
N CYS A 23 6.71 12.25 -7.27
CA CYS A 23 5.81 12.80 -6.27
C CYS A 23 6.49 12.81 -4.90
N ASN A 24 7.27 13.85 -4.63
CA ASN A 24 8.04 14.02 -3.38
C ASN A 24 7.42 15.06 -2.43
N GLY A 25 6.28 15.63 -2.77
CA GLY A 25 5.62 16.67 -1.99
C GLY A 25 6.27 18.07 -2.07
N LYS A 26 7.47 18.19 -2.62
CA LYS A 26 8.22 19.47 -2.69
C LYS A 26 8.05 20.18 -4.03
N ALA A 27 7.98 19.43 -5.11
CA ALA A 27 7.88 19.95 -6.48
C ALA A 27 6.44 20.10 -6.98
N CYS A 28 5.45 20.14 -6.10
CA CYS A 28 4.05 20.22 -6.49
C CYS A 28 3.68 21.64 -6.90
N VAL A 29 3.62 21.88 -8.21
CA VAL A 29 3.26 23.19 -8.80
C VAL A 29 1.82 23.59 -8.49
N GLY A 30 0.93 22.63 -8.35
CA GLY A 30 -0.51 22.86 -8.11
C GLY A 30 -0.91 22.89 -6.65
N LYS A 31 0.00 22.72 -5.71
CA LYS A 31 -0.27 22.61 -4.26
C LYS A 31 -1.26 21.50 -3.87
N ALA A 32 -1.60 20.60 -4.78
CA ALA A 32 -2.56 19.51 -4.53
C ALA A 32 -2.06 18.48 -3.53
N CYS A 33 -0.73 18.42 -3.30
CA CYS A 33 -0.12 17.51 -2.34
C CYS A 33 0.14 18.12 -0.97
N VAL A 34 0.01 19.45 -0.84
CA VAL A 34 0.36 20.17 0.39
C VAL A 34 -0.87 20.92 0.90
N GLY A 35 -1.54 20.35 1.90
CA GLY A 35 -2.44 21.08 2.78
C GLY A 35 -3.78 21.56 2.22
N MET A 36 -4.08 21.32 0.95
CA MET A 36 -5.31 21.88 0.40
C MET A 36 -6.52 20.96 0.52
N ILE A 37 -6.35 19.66 0.45
CA ILE A 37 -7.44 18.69 0.56
C ILE A 37 -6.87 17.40 1.17
N PRO A 38 -7.57 16.72 2.08
CA PRO A 38 -7.22 15.36 2.50
C PRO A 38 -7.51 14.37 1.35
N GLY A 39 -6.78 14.50 0.27
CA GLY A 39 -6.91 13.70 -0.94
C GLY A 39 -5.62 12.98 -1.27
N PHE A 40 -5.14 13.13 -2.49
CA PHE A 40 -3.87 12.55 -2.95
C PHE A 40 -2.64 13.11 -2.22
N GLY A 41 -2.76 14.26 -1.57
CA GLY A 41 -1.72 14.86 -0.74
C GLY A 41 -1.77 14.43 0.72
N GLY A 42 -0.90 15.04 1.52
CA GLY A 42 -0.88 14.87 2.96
C GLY A 42 -1.88 15.77 3.68
N LEU A 43 -2.16 15.44 4.93
CA LEU A 43 -2.99 16.25 5.81
C LEU A 43 -2.28 17.56 6.16
N ARG A 44 -3.02 18.67 6.23
CA ARG A 44 -2.55 20.00 6.65
C ARG A 44 -1.28 20.48 5.91
N THR A 45 -0.11 20.41 6.55
CA THR A 45 1.16 20.85 5.95
C THR A 45 1.77 19.82 4.98
N GLY A 46 1.29 18.58 4.98
CA GLY A 46 1.82 17.48 4.19
C GLY A 46 3.17 16.93 4.66
N ARG A 47 3.61 17.31 5.88
CA ARG A 47 4.93 16.87 6.39
C ARG A 47 5.08 15.37 6.47
N SER A 48 4.06 14.66 6.94
CA SER A 48 4.10 13.19 7.00
C SER A 48 4.21 12.54 5.61
N PHE A 49 3.55 13.13 4.61
CA PHE A 49 3.68 12.68 3.23
C PHE A 49 5.11 12.89 2.69
N MET A 50 5.68 14.09 2.90
CA MET A 50 7.04 14.42 2.48
C MET A 50 8.06 13.54 3.22
N ARG A 51 7.88 13.34 4.55
CA ARG A 51 8.79 12.52 5.35
C ARG A 51 8.89 11.06 4.87
N ASN A 52 7.80 10.47 4.36
CA ASN A 52 7.87 9.13 3.78
C ASN A 52 8.89 9.03 2.62
N VAL A 53 8.98 10.07 1.79
CA VAL A 53 9.94 10.11 0.68
C VAL A 53 11.34 10.45 1.17
N GLU A 54 11.45 11.43 2.06
CA GLU A 54 12.73 11.90 2.61
C GLU A 54 13.44 10.81 3.40
N ALA A 55 12.70 10.13 4.30
CA ALA A 55 13.25 9.03 5.10
C ALA A 55 13.85 7.92 4.23
N LEU A 56 13.18 7.57 3.13
CA LEU A 56 13.68 6.56 2.20
C LEU A 56 14.90 7.03 1.41
N GLN A 57 15.01 8.34 1.15
CA GLN A 57 16.18 8.95 0.50
C GLN A 57 17.42 9.02 1.42
N GLU A 58 17.23 8.96 2.75
CA GLU A 58 18.34 8.88 3.72
C GLU A 58 19.07 7.52 3.69
N TYR A 59 18.56 6.54 2.96
CA TYR A 59 19.23 5.26 2.78
C TYR A 59 19.79 5.13 1.36
N GLY A 60 21.07 4.77 1.26
CA GLY A 60 21.75 4.41 0.01
C GLY A 60 21.92 2.90 -0.12
N LEU A 61 21.85 2.38 -1.35
CA LEU A 61 22.22 1.00 -1.66
C LEU A 61 23.73 0.86 -1.78
N VAL A 62 24.26 -0.25 -1.27
CA VAL A 62 25.70 -0.58 -1.35
C VAL A 62 25.95 -1.40 -2.62
N MET A 63 26.69 -0.82 -3.56
CA MET A 63 27.03 -1.49 -4.81
C MET A 63 28.03 -2.65 -4.57
N ARG A 64 27.77 -3.79 -5.20
CA ARG A 64 28.58 -5.01 -5.18
C ARG A 64 28.69 -5.62 -6.58
N SER A 65 29.25 -4.88 -7.50
CA SER A 65 29.32 -5.24 -8.94
C SER A 65 30.12 -6.53 -9.25
N MET A 66 30.87 -7.06 -8.28
CA MET A 66 31.62 -8.32 -8.44
C MET A 66 30.85 -9.54 -7.87
N SER A 67 29.54 -9.44 -7.65
CA SER A 67 28.73 -10.50 -7.03
C SER A 67 28.46 -11.72 -7.94
N GLY A 68 28.55 -11.54 -9.26
CA GLY A 68 28.20 -12.58 -10.23
C GLY A 68 26.70 -12.90 -10.29
N VAL A 69 25.84 -11.98 -9.83
CA VAL A 69 24.38 -12.11 -9.99
C VAL A 69 23.98 -11.48 -11.32
N ASP A 70 23.40 -12.28 -12.21
CA ASP A 70 23.01 -11.90 -13.58
C ASP A 70 21.52 -12.09 -13.88
N ASP A 71 20.83 -12.96 -13.13
CA ASP A 71 19.38 -13.23 -13.25
C ASP A 71 18.75 -13.40 -11.86
N PRO A 72 18.44 -12.31 -11.15
CA PRO A 72 17.88 -12.38 -9.81
C PRO A 72 16.41 -12.78 -9.82
N ASP A 73 16.00 -13.67 -8.89
CA ASP A 73 14.60 -14.03 -8.67
C ASP A 73 13.88 -13.03 -7.76
N THR A 74 12.88 -12.33 -8.31
CA THR A 74 12.04 -11.39 -7.56
C THR A 74 10.84 -12.04 -6.88
N ALA A 75 10.64 -13.35 -7.02
CA ALA A 75 9.51 -14.04 -6.42
C ALA A 75 9.63 -14.08 -4.89
N VAL A 76 8.47 -13.97 -4.23
CA VAL A 76 8.34 -14.09 -2.77
C VAL A 76 7.17 -14.99 -2.42
N THR A 77 7.20 -15.58 -1.22
CA THR A 77 6.05 -16.31 -0.68
C THR A 77 5.49 -15.55 0.53
N LEU A 78 4.25 -15.09 0.45
CA LEU A 78 3.56 -14.34 1.50
C LEU A 78 2.33 -15.11 1.95
N MET A 79 2.21 -15.41 3.23
CA MET A 79 1.07 -16.14 3.82
C MET A 79 0.70 -17.39 2.99
N GLY A 80 1.71 -18.17 2.58
CA GLY A 80 1.55 -19.40 1.79
C GLY A 80 1.34 -19.21 0.29
N LYS A 81 1.20 -17.99 -0.22
CA LYS A 81 1.02 -17.70 -1.66
C LYS A 81 2.33 -17.23 -2.30
N ARG A 82 2.75 -17.88 -3.39
CA ARG A 82 3.87 -17.42 -4.21
C ARG A 82 3.43 -16.27 -5.11
N LEU A 83 4.18 -15.18 -5.07
CA LEU A 83 4.00 -13.98 -5.89
C LEU A 83 5.23 -13.79 -6.79
N SER A 84 5.04 -13.18 -7.96
CA SER A 84 6.12 -12.92 -8.92
C SER A 84 7.07 -11.79 -8.48
N MET A 85 6.65 -10.98 -7.51
CA MET A 85 7.40 -9.85 -6.97
C MET A 85 6.85 -9.41 -5.60
N PRO A 86 7.63 -8.72 -4.77
CA PRO A 86 7.22 -8.25 -3.44
C PRO A 86 6.46 -6.91 -3.48
N VAL A 87 5.72 -6.64 -4.56
CA VAL A 87 5.00 -5.36 -4.75
C VAL A 87 3.52 -5.65 -4.87
N LEU A 88 2.73 -5.11 -3.94
CA LEU A 88 1.29 -5.20 -3.92
C LEU A 88 0.67 -3.81 -4.17
N LEU A 89 -0.60 -3.80 -4.58
CA LEU A 89 -1.34 -2.55 -4.76
C LEU A 89 -2.03 -2.16 -3.46
N ALA A 90 -1.85 -0.92 -3.02
CA ALA A 90 -2.38 -0.41 -1.75
C ALA A 90 -3.89 -0.09 -1.85
N PRO A 91 -4.62 -0.08 -0.72
CA PRO A 91 -6.05 0.20 -0.69
C PRO A 91 -6.34 1.70 -0.93
N VAL A 92 -6.35 2.11 -2.17
CA VAL A 92 -6.77 3.45 -2.60
C VAL A 92 -8.21 3.36 -3.08
N GLY A 93 -9.06 4.28 -2.64
CA GLY A 93 -10.45 4.38 -3.07
C GLY A 93 -10.92 5.83 -3.05
N GLY A 94 -12.15 6.08 -3.52
CA GLY A 94 -12.72 7.40 -3.64
C GLY A 94 -12.04 8.25 -4.71
N ILE A 95 -11.80 7.68 -5.87
CA ILE A 95 -11.04 8.32 -6.96
C ILE A 95 -11.67 9.64 -7.40
N VAL A 96 -13.00 9.70 -7.52
CA VAL A 96 -13.70 10.95 -7.84
C VAL A 96 -13.40 12.03 -6.81
N LEU A 97 -13.46 11.71 -5.52
CA LEU A 97 -13.22 12.68 -4.45
C LEU A 97 -11.73 13.02 -4.30
N ASN A 98 -10.88 12.00 -4.29
CA ASN A 98 -9.45 12.15 -3.95
C ASN A 98 -8.63 12.69 -5.12
N ALA A 99 -8.90 12.26 -6.34
CA ALA A 99 -8.19 12.68 -7.54
C ALA A 99 -8.95 13.73 -8.35
N GLN A 100 -10.20 14.05 -7.95
CA GLN A 100 -11.10 14.96 -8.64
C GLN A 100 -11.27 14.58 -10.12
N VAL A 101 -11.52 13.30 -10.36
CA VAL A 101 -11.86 12.75 -11.67
C VAL A 101 -13.35 12.93 -11.89
N ASP A 102 -13.76 13.34 -13.09
CA ASP A 102 -15.17 13.47 -13.46
C ASP A 102 -15.81 12.06 -13.62
N GLY A 103 -17.09 11.97 -13.31
CA GLY A 103 -17.91 10.77 -13.50
C GLY A 103 -18.80 10.43 -12.30
N ASP A 104 -19.63 9.41 -12.46
CA ASP A 104 -20.40 8.85 -11.35
C ASP A 104 -19.45 8.17 -10.36
N PRO A 105 -19.51 8.49 -9.05
CA PRO A 105 -18.55 7.99 -8.09
C PRO A 105 -18.53 6.46 -7.95
N ALA A 106 -19.66 5.77 -8.13
CA ALA A 106 -19.73 4.33 -8.02
C ALA A 106 -19.16 3.64 -9.27
N GLU A 107 -19.43 4.19 -10.46
CA GLU A 107 -18.90 3.68 -11.72
C GLU A 107 -17.38 3.86 -11.79
N VAL A 108 -16.87 5.05 -11.45
CA VAL A 108 -15.43 5.34 -11.45
C VAL A 108 -14.68 4.47 -10.43
N GLU A 109 -15.28 4.21 -9.26
CA GLU A 109 -14.68 3.32 -8.26
C GLU A 109 -14.64 1.88 -8.76
N GLN A 110 -15.70 1.41 -9.42
CA GLN A 110 -15.74 0.07 -9.99
C GLN A 110 -14.72 -0.10 -11.12
N GLU A 111 -14.58 0.88 -12.00
CA GLU A 111 -13.57 0.88 -13.07
C GLU A 111 -12.15 0.86 -12.50
N TYR A 112 -11.92 1.64 -11.43
CA TYR A 112 -10.64 1.68 -10.74
C TYR A 112 -10.28 0.33 -10.10
N ASP A 113 -11.19 -0.25 -9.30
CA ASP A 113 -10.97 -1.54 -8.66
C ASP A 113 -10.78 -2.66 -9.69
N GLU A 114 -11.54 -2.63 -10.79
CA GLU A 114 -11.38 -3.55 -11.92
C GLU A 114 -9.98 -3.44 -12.52
N ALA A 115 -9.49 -2.21 -12.76
CA ALA A 115 -8.19 -1.96 -13.35
C ALA A 115 -7.03 -2.44 -12.46
N VAL A 116 -7.06 -2.11 -11.17
CA VAL A 116 -5.97 -2.48 -10.25
C VAL A 116 -5.96 -3.98 -9.94
N THR A 117 -7.13 -4.59 -9.77
CA THR A 117 -7.21 -6.02 -9.46
C THR A 117 -6.89 -6.90 -10.67
N GLN A 118 -7.25 -6.47 -11.90
CA GLN A 118 -6.84 -7.14 -13.13
C GLN A 118 -5.33 -7.06 -13.32
N ALA A 119 -4.75 -5.88 -13.15
CA ALA A 119 -3.30 -5.70 -13.26
C ALA A 119 -2.52 -6.53 -12.23
N ALA A 120 -3.04 -6.65 -11.00
CA ALA A 120 -2.43 -7.51 -9.98
C ALA A 120 -2.44 -8.99 -10.39
N LEU A 121 -3.56 -9.47 -10.93
CA LEU A 121 -3.67 -10.84 -11.48
C LEU A 121 -2.64 -11.06 -12.60
N ASP A 122 -2.61 -10.15 -13.58
CA ASP A 122 -1.74 -10.26 -14.77
C ASP A 122 -0.24 -10.14 -14.40
N ALA A 123 0.08 -9.44 -13.34
CA ALA A 123 1.44 -9.31 -12.82
C ALA A 123 1.82 -10.40 -11.81
N GLY A 124 0.91 -11.30 -11.46
CA GLY A 124 1.14 -12.36 -10.48
C GLY A 124 1.39 -11.86 -9.05
N THR A 125 0.65 -10.82 -8.64
CA THR A 125 0.72 -10.23 -7.28
C THR A 125 -0.68 -10.08 -6.66
N LEU A 126 -0.79 -9.38 -5.55
CA LEU A 126 -2.02 -9.14 -4.80
C LEU A 126 -2.42 -7.65 -4.85
N CYS A 127 -3.70 -7.39 -4.62
CA CYS A 127 -4.26 -6.04 -4.57
C CYS A 127 -5.13 -5.86 -3.33
N PHE A 128 -4.85 -4.81 -2.57
CA PHE A 128 -5.77 -4.31 -1.55
C PHE A 128 -6.81 -3.39 -2.21
N THR A 129 -8.07 -3.49 -1.79
CA THR A 129 -9.14 -2.56 -2.16
C THR A 129 -9.61 -1.75 -0.96
N GLY A 130 -10.20 -0.58 -1.21
CA GLY A 130 -10.57 0.36 -0.17
C GLY A 130 -11.97 0.15 0.42
N ASP A 131 -12.23 0.85 1.54
CA ASP A 131 -13.56 1.07 2.14
C ASP A 131 -13.70 2.55 2.52
N SER A 132 -14.92 3.03 2.62
CA SER A 132 -15.23 4.39 3.04
C SER A 132 -16.63 4.46 3.68
N GLY A 133 -17.09 5.67 3.98
CA GLY A 133 -18.47 5.92 4.37
C GLY A 133 -19.50 5.61 3.27
N ALA A 134 -19.09 5.69 2.00
CA ALA A 134 -19.96 5.35 0.86
C ALA A 134 -19.95 3.83 0.60
N PRO A 135 -21.13 3.16 0.64
CA PRO A 135 -21.19 1.70 0.53
C PRO A 135 -20.61 1.13 -0.77
N TYR A 136 -20.70 1.85 -1.88
CA TYR A 136 -20.21 1.41 -3.19
C TYR A 136 -18.72 1.09 -3.19
N MET A 137 -17.91 1.74 -2.36
CA MET A 137 -16.47 1.51 -2.32
C MET A 137 -16.13 0.09 -1.86
N TYR A 138 -16.75 -0.35 -0.75
CA TYR A 138 -16.54 -1.72 -0.29
C TYR A 138 -17.17 -2.76 -1.23
N SER A 139 -18.37 -2.49 -1.74
CA SER A 139 -19.04 -3.43 -2.64
C SER A 139 -18.32 -3.60 -3.98
N SER A 140 -17.63 -2.59 -4.46
CA SER A 140 -16.73 -2.69 -5.64
C SER A 140 -15.58 -3.65 -5.40
N GLY A 141 -14.89 -3.54 -4.24
CA GLY A 141 -13.85 -4.48 -3.83
C GLY A 141 -14.36 -5.92 -3.73
N ILE A 142 -15.56 -6.12 -3.15
CA ILE A 142 -16.22 -7.44 -3.06
C ILE A 142 -16.55 -8.00 -4.46
N ALA A 143 -17.02 -7.17 -5.37
CA ALA A 143 -17.27 -7.58 -6.76
C ALA A 143 -15.95 -8.03 -7.45
N SER A 144 -14.85 -7.35 -7.16
CA SER A 144 -13.51 -7.71 -7.65
C SER A 144 -13.01 -9.03 -7.05
N CYS A 145 -13.30 -9.32 -5.76
CA CYS A 145 -13.00 -10.63 -5.15
C CYS A 145 -13.70 -11.78 -5.89
N LYS A 146 -15.01 -11.63 -6.18
CA LYS A 146 -15.79 -12.64 -6.91
C LYS A 146 -15.25 -12.92 -8.30
N LYS A 147 -14.76 -11.89 -8.99
CA LYS A 147 -14.17 -12.05 -10.33
C LYS A 147 -12.77 -12.64 -10.29
N ARG A 148 -11.99 -12.38 -9.23
CA ARG A 148 -10.58 -12.77 -9.10
C ARG A 148 -10.30 -13.37 -7.71
N PRO A 149 -10.87 -14.57 -7.42
CA PRO A 149 -10.72 -15.20 -6.11
C PRO A 149 -9.23 -15.45 -5.79
N GLY A 150 -8.87 -15.17 -4.53
CA GLY A 150 -7.51 -15.35 -4.03
C GLY A 150 -6.51 -14.26 -4.46
N ILE A 151 -6.95 -13.14 -5.06
CA ILE A 151 -6.08 -12.02 -5.50
C ILE A 151 -6.32 -10.76 -4.66
N VAL A 152 -7.54 -10.54 -4.19
CA VAL A 152 -7.96 -9.29 -3.59
C VAL A 152 -7.96 -9.38 -2.07
N ILE A 153 -7.56 -8.29 -1.41
CA ILE A 153 -7.55 -8.09 0.05
C ILE A 153 -8.40 -6.85 0.36
N PRO A 154 -9.71 -7.00 0.64
CA PRO A 154 -10.54 -5.87 1.04
C PRO A 154 -10.06 -5.27 2.36
N THR A 155 -9.95 -3.92 2.40
CA THR A 155 -9.50 -3.19 3.58
C THR A 155 -10.70 -2.47 4.21
N ILE A 156 -11.05 -2.85 5.42
CA ILE A 156 -12.23 -2.40 6.15
C ILE A 156 -11.85 -1.26 7.08
N LYS A 157 -12.64 -0.17 7.10
CA LYS A 157 -12.45 0.93 8.05
C LYS A 157 -12.66 0.47 9.49
N PRO A 158 -12.01 1.10 10.50
CA PRO A 158 -12.08 0.70 11.91
C PRO A 158 -13.45 1.02 12.54
N ARG A 159 -14.49 0.35 12.05
CA ARG A 159 -15.87 0.39 12.52
C ARG A 159 -16.00 -0.40 13.83
N SER A 160 -17.22 -0.64 14.33
CA SER A 160 -17.43 -1.62 15.41
C SER A 160 -16.95 -3.01 14.98
N ASN A 161 -16.55 -3.85 15.94
CA ASN A 161 -16.08 -5.20 15.64
C ASN A 161 -17.13 -6.02 14.89
N ASP A 162 -18.41 -5.93 15.28
CA ASP A 162 -19.51 -6.61 14.57
C ASP A 162 -19.55 -6.23 13.09
N GLN A 163 -19.40 -4.94 12.76
CA GLN A 163 -19.39 -4.46 11.39
C GLN A 163 -18.12 -4.89 10.62
N ILE A 164 -16.97 -4.97 11.29
CA ILE A 164 -15.74 -5.51 10.68
C ILE A 164 -15.92 -7.00 10.37
N ILE A 165 -16.44 -7.77 11.31
CA ILE A 165 -16.70 -9.21 11.17
C ILE A 165 -17.72 -9.49 10.06
N GLU A 166 -18.83 -8.74 10.03
CA GLU A 166 -19.82 -8.86 8.96
C GLU A 166 -19.22 -8.63 7.57
N LYS A 167 -18.43 -7.56 7.41
CA LYS A 167 -17.75 -7.26 6.15
C LYS A 167 -16.69 -8.32 5.81
N ALA A 168 -15.97 -8.83 6.79
CA ALA A 168 -15.00 -9.90 6.59
C ALA A 168 -15.67 -11.19 6.10
N HIS A 169 -16.84 -11.56 6.63
CA HIS A 169 -17.63 -12.70 6.11
C HIS A 169 -18.08 -12.48 4.66
N GLN A 170 -18.48 -11.25 4.28
CA GLN A 170 -18.78 -10.94 2.87
C GLN A 170 -17.54 -11.14 1.97
N ALA A 171 -16.34 -10.80 2.47
CA ALA A 171 -15.08 -11.03 1.77
C ALA A 171 -14.73 -12.52 1.66
N GLU A 172 -14.98 -13.31 2.72
CA GLU A 172 -14.81 -14.77 2.71
C GLU A 172 -15.69 -15.43 1.63
N GLU A 173 -16.98 -15.10 1.61
CA GLU A 173 -17.93 -15.60 0.62
C GLU A 173 -17.58 -15.18 -0.81
N ALA A 174 -16.95 -14.02 -0.96
CA ALA A 174 -16.50 -13.51 -2.26
C ALA A 174 -15.18 -14.12 -2.73
N GLY A 175 -14.49 -14.92 -1.91
CA GLY A 175 -13.22 -15.55 -2.24
C GLY A 175 -12.00 -14.62 -2.11
N ALA A 176 -12.02 -13.68 -1.19
CA ALA A 176 -10.86 -12.84 -0.88
C ALA A 176 -9.65 -13.68 -0.43
N PHE A 177 -8.43 -13.19 -0.65
CA PHE A 177 -7.21 -13.83 -0.18
C PHE A 177 -7.01 -13.65 1.34
N ALA A 178 -7.27 -12.46 1.81
CA ALA A 178 -7.19 -12.02 3.20
C ALA A 178 -8.14 -10.84 3.39
N VAL A 179 -8.31 -10.36 4.60
CA VAL A 179 -8.94 -9.07 4.89
C VAL A 179 -7.99 -8.19 5.68
N ALA A 180 -8.11 -6.88 5.52
CA ALA A 180 -7.35 -5.92 6.29
C ALA A 180 -8.26 -4.92 7.01
N SER A 181 -7.75 -4.28 8.06
CA SER A 181 -8.36 -3.07 8.63
C SER A 181 -7.30 -2.00 8.82
N ASP A 182 -7.57 -0.79 8.31
CA ASP A 182 -6.70 0.37 8.47
C ASP A 182 -7.05 1.14 9.76
N ILE A 183 -6.51 0.67 10.89
CA ILE A 183 -6.84 1.17 12.23
C ILE A 183 -6.44 2.63 12.45
N ASP A 184 -5.49 3.15 11.70
CA ASP A 184 -5.09 4.55 11.65
C ASP A 184 -6.19 5.49 11.12
N ALA A 185 -7.18 4.94 10.42
CA ALA A 185 -8.31 5.67 9.86
C ALA A 185 -9.39 6.08 10.89
N ALA A 186 -9.15 5.90 12.18
CA ALA A 186 -10.09 6.21 13.27
C ALA A 186 -10.58 7.68 13.29
N THR A 187 -9.84 8.59 12.66
CA THR A 187 -10.18 10.03 12.60
C THR A 187 -10.49 10.54 11.21
N LEU A 188 -10.59 9.66 10.20
CA LEU A 188 -10.78 10.05 8.81
C LEU A 188 -12.07 10.86 8.61
N ILE A 189 -11.91 12.06 8.03
CA ILE A 189 -13.01 13.02 7.83
C ILE A 189 -14.12 12.44 6.94
N ASN A 190 -13.76 11.66 5.93
CA ASN A 190 -14.72 11.04 5.01
C ASN A 190 -15.74 10.17 5.75
N MET A 191 -15.29 9.41 6.76
CA MET A 191 -16.19 8.58 7.56
C MET A 191 -17.20 9.43 8.34
N ARG A 192 -16.76 10.57 8.86
CA ARG A 192 -17.63 11.51 9.58
C ARG A 192 -18.64 12.20 8.66
N ILE A 193 -18.22 12.59 7.44
CA ILE A 193 -19.11 13.20 6.43
C ILE A 193 -20.27 12.28 6.07
N PHE A 194 -20.00 10.96 5.98
CA PHE A 194 -21.02 9.96 5.68
C PHE A 194 -21.77 9.43 6.92
N GLY A 195 -21.55 10.02 8.11
CA GLY A 195 -22.20 9.58 9.34
C GLY A 195 -21.84 8.14 9.78
N GLN A 196 -20.69 7.64 9.34
CA GLN A 196 -20.23 6.28 9.64
C GLN A 196 -19.27 6.32 10.83
N PRO A 197 -19.63 5.77 12.01
CA PRO A 197 -18.74 5.81 13.16
C PRO A 197 -17.52 4.92 12.95
N VAL A 198 -16.34 5.49 13.25
CA VAL A 198 -15.06 4.79 13.34
C VAL A 198 -14.35 5.20 14.62
N GLY A 199 -13.48 4.36 15.14
CA GLY A 199 -12.73 4.61 16.36
C GLY A 199 -11.45 3.81 16.46
N PRO A 200 -10.60 4.10 17.44
CA PRO A 200 -9.37 3.34 17.67
C PRO A 200 -9.69 1.89 18.03
N LYS A 201 -8.74 0.99 17.74
CA LYS A 201 -8.83 -0.45 18.06
C LYS A 201 -7.78 -0.81 19.10
N SER A 202 -8.18 -1.61 20.07
CA SER A 202 -7.28 -2.23 21.03
C SER A 202 -6.79 -3.60 20.54
N ALA A 203 -5.77 -4.18 21.17
CA ALA A 203 -5.33 -5.54 20.91
C ALA A 203 -6.47 -6.57 21.14
N ARG A 204 -7.36 -6.32 22.10
CA ARG A 204 -8.53 -7.14 22.35
C ARG A 204 -9.51 -7.10 21.18
N ASP A 205 -9.75 -5.92 20.60
CA ASP A 205 -10.63 -5.77 19.43
C ASP A 205 -10.06 -6.54 18.23
N ILE A 206 -8.74 -6.47 18.02
CA ILE A 206 -8.07 -7.24 16.96
C ILE A 206 -8.22 -8.75 17.20
N ALA A 207 -7.97 -9.23 18.42
CA ALA A 207 -8.11 -10.63 18.78
C ALA A 207 -9.54 -11.15 18.58
N GLU A 208 -10.55 -10.35 18.92
CA GLU A 208 -11.96 -10.68 18.69
C GLU A 208 -12.28 -10.86 17.21
N VAL A 209 -11.83 -9.93 16.35
CA VAL A 209 -12.02 -10.04 14.90
C VAL A 209 -11.30 -11.27 14.35
N VAL A 210 -10.04 -11.49 14.72
CA VAL A 210 -9.22 -12.64 14.27
C VAL A 210 -9.89 -13.97 14.62
N GLN A 211 -10.48 -14.08 15.84
CA GLN A 211 -11.17 -15.31 16.28
C GLN A 211 -12.48 -15.58 15.56
N ALA A 212 -13.13 -14.52 15.05
CA ALA A 212 -14.44 -14.62 14.41
C ALA A 212 -14.39 -14.94 12.91
N ILE A 213 -13.23 -14.79 12.25
CA ILE A 213 -13.08 -14.95 10.79
C ILE A 213 -12.14 -16.09 10.45
N LYS A 214 -12.25 -16.61 9.21
CA LYS A 214 -11.38 -17.69 8.70
C LYS A 214 -10.23 -17.19 7.84
N LEU A 215 -10.40 -16.02 7.19
CA LEU A 215 -9.35 -15.42 6.37
C LEU A 215 -8.22 -14.85 7.24
N PRO A 216 -6.99 -14.82 6.72
CA PRO A 216 -5.91 -14.06 7.34
C PRO A 216 -6.32 -12.61 7.56
N PHE A 217 -6.02 -12.07 8.75
CA PHE A 217 -6.31 -10.68 9.12
C PHE A 217 -5.04 -9.84 9.13
N ILE A 218 -5.06 -8.72 8.43
CA ILE A 218 -3.94 -7.79 8.29
C ILE A 218 -4.30 -6.46 8.97
N VAL A 219 -3.48 -6.01 9.90
CA VAL A 219 -3.65 -4.71 10.57
C VAL A 219 -2.82 -3.65 9.86
N LYS A 220 -3.49 -2.65 9.25
CA LYS A 220 -2.82 -1.56 8.56
C LYS A 220 -2.83 -0.29 9.39
N GLY A 221 -1.71 0.48 9.33
CA GLY A 221 -1.56 1.74 10.06
C GLY A 221 -0.72 1.60 11.32
N VAL A 222 0.17 0.61 11.36
CA VAL A 222 1.08 0.34 12.50
C VAL A 222 2.36 1.15 12.31
N MET A 223 2.72 1.97 13.31
CA MET A 223 3.88 2.87 13.25
C MET A 223 4.81 2.75 14.48
N SER A 224 4.59 1.77 15.35
CA SER A 224 5.48 1.49 16.49
C SER A 224 5.73 0.00 16.68
N ALA A 225 6.87 -0.33 17.30
CA ALA A 225 7.23 -1.71 17.63
C ALA A 225 6.26 -2.33 18.65
N GLU A 226 5.78 -1.54 19.61
CA GLU A 226 4.83 -1.99 20.62
C GLU A 226 3.49 -2.39 20.00
N GLU A 227 2.98 -1.57 19.05
CA GLU A 227 1.73 -1.92 18.34
C GLU A 227 1.94 -3.15 17.45
N ALA A 228 3.09 -3.28 16.79
CA ALA A 228 3.40 -4.46 15.98
C ALA A 228 3.43 -5.75 16.81
N VAL A 229 4.04 -5.70 18.01
CA VAL A 229 4.03 -6.83 18.97
C VAL A 229 2.60 -7.14 19.40
N SER A 230 1.81 -6.11 19.75
CA SER A 230 0.41 -6.27 20.16
C SER A 230 -0.45 -6.90 19.05
N CYS A 231 -0.23 -6.53 17.79
CA CYS A 231 -0.91 -7.14 16.65
C CYS A 231 -0.55 -8.63 16.49
N ALA A 232 0.73 -8.98 16.61
CA ALA A 232 1.18 -10.37 16.53
C ALA A 232 0.62 -11.21 17.67
N GLU A 233 0.59 -10.69 18.90
CA GLU A 233 0.01 -11.36 20.08
C GLU A 233 -1.50 -11.51 20.01
N ALA A 234 -2.19 -10.55 19.36
CA ALA A 234 -3.62 -10.65 19.08
C ALA A 234 -3.96 -11.66 17.98
N GLY A 235 -2.96 -12.26 17.31
CA GLY A 235 -3.14 -13.30 16.31
C GLY A 235 -3.30 -12.79 14.88
N ALA A 236 -3.02 -11.50 14.60
CA ALA A 236 -2.98 -11.01 13.23
C ALA A 236 -1.87 -11.71 12.44
N GLN A 237 -2.13 -12.02 11.15
CA GLN A 237 -1.16 -12.70 10.28
C GLN A 237 -0.28 -11.73 9.49
N GLY A 238 -0.66 -10.45 9.43
CA GLY A 238 0.13 -9.42 8.78
C GLY A 238 -0.09 -8.05 9.39
N ILE A 239 0.93 -7.20 9.26
CA ILE A 239 0.83 -5.75 9.52
C ILE A 239 1.26 -4.97 8.30
N VAL A 240 0.68 -3.79 8.11
CA VAL A 240 1.21 -2.80 7.16
C VAL A 240 1.77 -1.64 7.97
N VAL A 241 3.10 -1.47 7.93
CA VAL A 241 3.78 -0.29 8.44
C VAL A 241 3.41 0.88 7.53
N SER A 242 2.57 1.78 8.05
CA SER A 242 1.90 2.81 7.25
C SER A 242 1.44 3.97 8.11
N ASN A 243 1.68 5.18 7.64
CA ASN A 243 1.07 6.41 8.15
C ASN A 243 -0.05 6.92 7.22
N HIS A 244 -0.69 5.99 6.48
CA HIS A 244 -1.75 6.30 5.51
C HIS A 244 -1.31 7.28 4.41
N GLY A 245 -0.02 7.26 4.09
CA GLY A 245 0.57 8.22 3.15
C GLY A 245 0.48 9.67 3.64
N GLY A 246 0.51 9.90 4.96
CA GLY A 246 0.42 11.21 5.58
C GLY A 246 -0.99 11.80 5.65
N ARG A 247 -2.05 10.99 5.58
CA ARG A 247 -3.45 11.44 5.49
C ARG A 247 -4.22 11.42 6.81
N VAL A 248 -3.69 10.84 7.87
CA VAL A 248 -4.38 10.66 9.17
C VAL A 248 -3.86 11.58 10.25
N LEU A 249 -2.56 11.83 10.28
CA LEU A 249 -1.91 12.74 11.22
C LEU A 249 -0.77 13.47 10.51
N ASP A 250 -0.60 14.76 10.79
CA ASP A 250 0.53 15.53 10.26
C ASP A 250 1.71 15.53 11.25
N GLY A 251 2.94 15.64 10.74
CA GLY A 251 4.15 15.69 11.55
C GLY A 251 4.64 14.33 12.07
N MET A 252 4.17 13.23 11.50
CA MET A 252 4.65 11.87 11.82
C MET A 252 6.00 11.55 11.16
N ALA A 253 6.69 10.55 11.73
CA ALA A 253 7.82 9.87 11.09
C ALA A 253 7.41 9.25 9.75
N GLY A 254 8.38 9.06 8.86
CA GLY A 254 8.23 8.24 7.66
C GLY A 254 8.23 6.75 8.00
N THR A 255 7.68 5.94 7.13
CA THR A 255 7.62 4.50 7.36
C THR A 255 9.02 3.85 7.35
N ALA A 256 9.96 4.38 6.54
CA ALA A 256 11.36 3.94 6.57
C ALA A 256 12.10 4.32 7.87
N ASP A 257 11.62 5.33 8.61
CA ASP A 257 12.21 5.70 9.91
C ASP A 257 11.94 4.64 10.99
N VAL A 258 10.74 4.03 10.98
CA VAL A 258 10.26 3.13 12.04
C VAL A 258 10.35 1.65 11.67
N LEU A 259 10.46 1.34 10.39
CA LEU A 259 10.48 -0.05 9.89
C LEU A 259 11.58 -0.91 10.52
N PRO A 260 12.83 -0.44 10.71
CA PRO A 260 13.88 -1.27 11.32
C PRO A 260 13.54 -1.73 12.74
N ASP A 261 12.99 -0.84 13.57
CA ASP A 261 12.62 -1.17 14.96
C ASP A 261 11.43 -2.13 15.00
N ILE A 262 10.45 -1.93 14.14
CA ILE A 262 9.29 -2.82 13.99
C ILE A 262 9.76 -4.21 13.52
N ALA A 263 10.63 -4.27 12.52
CA ALA A 263 11.15 -5.54 12.02
C ALA A 263 11.98 -6.27 13.10
N ALA A 264 12.81 -5.55 13.85
CA ALA A 264 13.57 -6.14 14.96
C ALA A 264 12.65 -6.79 16.01
N ALA A 265 11.47 -6.24 16.24
CA ALA A 265 10.52 -6.75 17.24
C ALA A 265 9.68 -7.96 16.75
N VAL A 266 9.31 -8.02 15.46
CA VAL A 266 8.28 -8.97 15.01
C VAL A 266 8.63 -9.76 13.74
N LYS A 267 9.81 -9.57 13.11
CA LYS A 267 10.22 -10.33 11.92
C LYS A 267 10.18 -11.83 12.18
N GLY A 268 9.54 -12.58 11.28
CA GLY A 268 9.35 -14.03 11.43
C GLY A 268 8.18 -14.46 12.33
N ARG A 269 7.55 -13.52 13.06
CA ARG A 269 6.34 -13.77 13.85
C ARG A 269 5.07 -13.41 13.09
N ILE A 270 5.15 -12.42 12.21
CA ILE A 270 4.03 -11.86 11.43
C ILE A 270 4.57 -11.36 10.10
N THR A 271 3.76 -11.36 9.04
CA THR A 271 4.14 -10.78 7.76
C THR A 271 4.19 -9.26 7.85
N ILE A 272 5.30 -8.65 7.44
CA ILE A 272 5.52 -7.20 7.49
C ILE A 272 5.40 -6.61 6.10
N PHE A 273 4.29 -5.95 5.83
CA PHE A 273 4.14 -5.06 4.68
C PHE A 273 4.54 -3.64 5.06
N VAL A 274 4.92 -2.83 4.07
CA VAL A 274 5.19 -1.40 4.26
C VAL A 274 4.70 -0.60 3.06
N ASP A 275 4.17 0.60 3.31
CA ASP A 275 3.89 1.60 2.27
C ASP A 275 4.56 2.94 2.56
N GLY A 276 4.39 3.90 1.66
CA GLY A 276 4.90 5.27 1.84
C GLY A 276 6.24 5.54 1.15
N GLY A 277 6.27 6.53 0.28
CA GLY A 277 7.49 7.03 -0.38
C GLY A 277 7.99 6.24 -1.58
N ILE A 278 7.58 5.03 -1.81
CA ILE A 278 8.08 4.11 -2.84
C ILE A 278 7.72 4.59 -4.25
N ARG A 279 8.71 4.74 -5.12
CA ARG A 279 8.58 5.21 -6.51
C ARG A 279 9.35 4.38 -7.51
N HIS A 280 10.43 3.73 -7.10
CA HIS A 280 11.38 2.99 -7.94
C HIS A 280 11.69 1.62 -7.35
N GLY A 281 12.29 0.73 -8.16
CA GLY A 281 12.71 -0.60 -7.72
C GLY A 281 13.76 -0.58 -6.62
N GLU A 282 14.64 0.42 -6.62
CA GLU A 282 15.61 0.65 -5.57
C GLU A 282 14.96 0.93 -4.21
N ASP A 283 13.84 1.65 -4.21
CA ASP A 283 13.07 1.92 -2.98
C ASP A 283 12.48 0.63 -2.41
N ILE A 284 12.03 -0.27 -3.29
CA ILE A 284 11.53 -1.59 -2.89
C ILE A 284 12.64 -2.37 -2.20
N LEU A 285 13.81 -2.47 -2.84
CA LEU A 285 14.94 -3.21 -2.27
C LEU A 285 15.41 -2.63 -0.93
N LYS A 286 15.40 -1.29 -0.77
CA LYS A 286 15.70 -0.63 0.50
C LYS A 286 14.71 -1.07 1.59
N MET A 287 13.39 -1.03 1.32
CA MET A 287 12.38 -1.44 2.30
C MET A 287 12.50 -2.90 2.71
N LEU A 288 12.82 -3.79 1.75
CA LEU A 288 13.06 -5.21 2.06
C LEU A 288 14.32 -5.37 2.94
N ALA A 289 15.39 -4.65 2.64
CA ALA A 289 16.63 -4.67 3.44
C ALA A 289 16.43 -4.06 4.84
N LEU A 290 15.48 -3.12 5.01
CA LEU A 290 15.08 -2.56 6.30
C LEU A 290 14.13 -3.48 7.09
N GLY A 291 13.71 -4.61 6.51
CA GLY A 291 13.00 -5.68 7.21
C GLY A 291 11.58 -5.95 6.75
N ALA A 292 11.04 -5.28 5.75
CA ALA A 292 9.75 -5.65 5.17
C ALA A 292 9.82 -7.01 4.45
N ASP A 293 8.67 -7.70 4.34
CA ASP A 293 8.49 -8.88 3.49
C ASP A 293 7.98 -8.49 2.10
N ALA A 294 7.21 -7.40 2.03
CA ALA A 294 6.71 -6.82 0.78
C ALA A 294 6.31 -5.36 0.96
N VAL A 295 6.10 -4.68 -0.16
CA VAL A 295 5.73 -3.27 -0.20
C VAL A 295 4.37 -3.06 -0.85
N LEU A 296 3.67 -1.97 -0.46
CA LEU A 296 2.46 -1.54 -1.12
C LEU A 296 2.67 -0.20 -1.82
N ILE A 297 2.13 -0.07 -3.03
CA ILE A 297 2.14 1.18 -3.79
C ILE A 297 0.72 1.71 -3.98
N GLY A 298 0.48 2.95 -3.57
CA GLY A 298 -0.84 3.60 -3.65
C GLY A 298 -0.92 4.62 -4.79
N ARG A 299 -0.48 5.85 -4.54
CA ARG A 299 -0.62 6.97 -5.51
C ARG A 299 -0.09 6.67 -6.91
N PRO A 300 1.10 6.05 -7.10
CA PRO A 300 1.56 5.71 -8.44
C PRO A 300 0.61 4.75 -9.17
N ALA A 301 0.02 3.79 -8.45
CA ALA A 301 -0.95 2.85 -9.01
C ALA A 301 -2.26 3.55 -9.39
N ALA A 302 -2.77 4.47 -8.54
CA ALA A 302 -3.95 5.25 -8.85
C ALA A 302 -3.76 6.14 -10.08
N VAL A 303 -2.61 6.80 -10.20
CA VAL A 303 -2.24 7.58 -11.39
C VAL A 303 -2.21 6.68 -12.64
N ALA A 304 -1.61 5.51 -12.53
CA ALA A 304 -1.51 4.56 -13.63
C ALA A 304 -2.89 4.03 -14.06
N ALA A 305 -3.77 3.74 -13.10
CA ALA A 305 -5.13 3.29 -13.36
C ALA A 305 -5.97 4.38 -14.06
N VAL A 306 -5.94 5.61 -13.56
CA VAL A 306 -6.67 6.75 -14.17
C VAL A 306 -6.16 7.05 -15.60
N GLY A 307 -4.85 6.97 -15.82
CA GLY A 307 -4.23 7.29 -17.10
C GLY A 307 -4.25 6.17 -18.13
N GLY A 308 -4.28 4.91 -17.71
CA GLY A 308 -4.13 3.79 -18.61
C GLY A 308 -4.88 2.50 -18.23
N GLY A 309 -5.81 2.57 -17.25
CA GLY A 309 -6.56 1.38 -16.82
C GLY A 309 -5.63 0.25 -16.33
N ALA A 310 -6.05 -0.99 -16.52
CA ALA A 310 -5.28 -2.17 -16.14
C ALA A 310 -3.90 -2.24 -16.83
N GLU A 311 -3.83 -1.89 -18.11
CA GLU A 311 -2.56 -1.85 -18.86
C GLU A 311 -1.57 -0.85 -18.27
N GLY A 312 -2.05 0.32 -17.86
CA GLY A 312 -1.22 1.35 -17.24
C GLY A 312 -0.65 0.89 -15.88
N VAL A 313 -1.47 0.21 -15.06
CA VAL A 313 -1.03 -0.34 -13.77
C VAL A 313 -0.05 -1.50 -13.99
N LYS A 314 -0.33 -2.39 -14.94
CA LYS A 314 0.59 -3.49 -15.29
C LYS A 314 1.94 -2.95 -15.75
N LEU A 315 1.95 -1.95 -16.62
CA LEU A 315 3.19 -1.29 -17.09
C LEU A 315 4.00 -0.70 -15.92
N LEU A 316 3.32 -0.11 -14.93
CA LEU A 316 3.97 0.38 -13.70
C LEU A 316 4.61 -0.79 -12.93
N LEU A 317 3.87 -1.88 -12.70
CA LEU A 317 4.37 -3.06 -11.99
C LEU A 317 5.56 -3.71 -12.70
N ASP A 318 5.48 -3.89 -14.02
CA ASP A 318 6.58 -4.44 -14.84
C ASP A 318 7.83 -3.53 -14.78
N THR A 319 7.63 -2.20 -14.77
CA THR A 319 8.72 -1.25 -14.64
C THR A 319 9.40 -1.34 -13.29
N LEU A 320 8.62 -1.41 -12.20
CA LEU A 320 9.14 -1.55 -10.85
C LEU A 320 9.87 -2.89 -10.66
N LYS A 321 9.34 -3.97 -11.23
CA LYS A 321 9.98 -5.28 -11.21
C LYS A 321 11.34 -5.24 -11.89
N ARG A 322 11.44 -4.67 -13.10
CA ARG A 322 12.70 -4.54 -13.83
C ARG A 322 13.71 -3.71 -13.04
N GLN A 323 13.32 -2.56 -12.51
CA GLN A 323 14.19 -1.71 -11.67
C GLN A 323 14.65 -2.45 -10.41
N LEU A 324 13.78 -3.26 -9.79
CA LEU A 324 14.15 -4.11 -8.66
C LEU A 324 15.22 -5.14 -9.06
N MET A 325 15.04 -5.82 -10.21
CA MET A 325 16.04 -6.76 -10.74
C MET A 325 17.38 -6.07 -10.98
N ASP A 326 17.37 -4.89 -11.60
CA ASP A 326 18.59 -4.09 -11.82
C ASP A 326 19.28 -3.75 -10.49
N ALA A 327 18.51 -3.32 -9.49
CA ALA A 327 19.05 -3.03 -8.15
C ALA A 327 19.59 -4.29 -7.46
N MET A 328 18.92 -5.43 -7.57
CA MET A 328 19.37 -6.73 -7.04
C MET A 328 20.70 -7.18 -7.68
N MET A 329 20.82 -7.07 -9.01
CA MET A 329 22.08 -7.40 -9.72
C MET A 329 23.24 -6.57 -9.21
N ILE A 330 23.07 -5.26 -9.10
CA ILE A 330 24.14 -4.33 -8.71
C ILE A 330 24.48 -4.42 -7.22
N THR A 331 23.55 -4.86 -6.37
CA THR A 331 23.80 -5.06 -4.94
C THR A 331 24.19 -6.49 -4.56
N GLY A 332 24.17 -7.41 -5.53
CA GLY A 332 24.52 -8.82 -5.31
C GLY A 332 23.45 -9.64 -4.59
N VAL A 333 22.18 -9.23 -4.68
CA VAL A 333 21.03 -9.97 -4.14
C VAL A 333 20.52 -10.92 -5.21
N ARG A 334 20.64 -12.22 -4.99
CA ARG A 334 20.23 -13.26 -5.95
C ARG A 334 18.75 -13.55 -5.92
N ASP A 335 18.18 -13.57 -4.73
CA ASP A 335 16.74 -13.81 -4.50
C ASP A 335 16.27 -13.03 -3.25
N LEU A 336 14.96 -13.00 -3.05
CA LEU A 336 14.34 -12.23 -1.98
C LEU A 336 13.95 -13.07 -0.75
N SER A 337 14.38 -14.34 -0.67
CA SER A 337 14.16 -15.18 0.50
C SER A 337 14.93 -14.67 1.73
N HIS A 338 16.06 -14.00 1.47
CA HIS A 338 16.86 -13.34 2.48
C HIS A 338 17.57 -12.12 1.89
N VAL A 339 17.05 -10.93 2.14
CA VAL A 339 17.69 -9.68 1.74
C VAL A 339 18.62 -9.20 2.86
N PRO A 340 19.94 -9.16 2.64
CA PRO A 340 20.87 -8.78 3.70
C PRO A 340 20.73 -7.31 4.08
N ALA A 341 20.62 -7.00 5.38
CA ALA A 341 20.49 -5.62 5.86
C ALA A 341 21.71 -4.74 5.47
N ASN A 342 22.89 -5.33 5.27
CA ASN A 342 24.11 -4.61 4.93
C ASN A 342 24.20 -4.18 3.45
N ILE A 343 23.15 -4.37 2.65
CA ILE A 343 23.05 -3.75 1.32
C ILE A 343 22.49 -2.34 1.37
N VAL A 344 21.98 -1.88 2.52
CA VAL A 344 21.61 -0.49 2.75
C VAL A 344 22.52 0.17 3.75
N ARG A 345 22.73 1.46 3.56
CA ARG A 345 23.51 2.32 4.46
C ARG A 345 22.75 3.61 4.68
N LYS A 346 22.59 4.03 5.93
CA LYS A 346 22.08 5.38 6.21
C LYS A 346 23.14 6.39 5.74
N LEU A 347 22.69 7.36 4.98
CA LEU A 347 23.50 8.47 4.48
C LEU A 347 23.50 9.57 5.55
N ASP A 348 24.67 10.17 5.79
CA ASP A 348 24.85 11.29 6.72
C ASP A 348 24.22 12.58 6.17
#